data_7ea5ee226ace07198bd88b90a566b23b
#
_entry.id   7ea5ee226ace07198bd88b90a566b23b
#
_cell.length_a   1.000
_cell.length_b   1.000
_cell.length_c   1.000
_cell.angle_alpha   90.00
_cell.angle_beta   90.00
_cell.angle_gamma   90.00
#
_symmetry.space_group_name_H-M   'P 1'
#
loop_
_entity.id
_entity.type
_entity.pdbx_description
1 polymer ?
#
loop_
_entity_poly.entity_id
_entity_poly.type
_entity_poly.pdbx_seq_one_letter_code
_entity_poly.pdbx_strand_id
1 'polypeptide(L)'
;MTVYKVPQKEFAFILDEIVGYEEHCKMPGFEDASRDVIDAILPEAAKFFEDVVAPTNYLADSQGTQLIDGVVQTAAAFDGVYQQMIDGGWCCLNGSTEYGGAGLPGVIDVASQEMLQSSNSALSLLPMLSRGVIHALNLYGSDEQKNTYLENIITGVWSGTMNLTEPQAGTDLSAVQTKATPDGDHFLISGQKIYITWGDHELAENVIHLVLARIPGAPEGNNGISL
;
A
#
# COMPACT_ATOMS: atom_id res chain seq x y z
N MET A 1 3.78 -2.44 28.62
CA MET A 1 3.67 -2.02 27.20
C MET A 1 3.05 -0.65 27.16
N THR A 2 3.58 0.26 26.36
CA THR A 2 2.94 1.56 26.12
C THR A 2 1.67 1.29 25.29
N VAL A 3 0.53 1.71 25.79
CA VAL A 3 -0.75 1.59 25.06
C VAL A 3 -0.76 2.72 24.02
N TYR A 4 -0.85 2.38 22.73
CA TYR A 4 -1.02 3.37 21.68
C TYR A 4 -2.40 4.02 21.79
N LYS A 5 -2.45 5.34 21.66
CA LYS A 5 -3.68 6.12 21.59
C LYS A 5 -3.57 7.15 20.50
N VAL A 6 -4.59 7.19 19.64
CA VAL A 6 -4.65 8.15 18.54
C VAL A 6 -4.91 9.55 19.09
N PRO A 7 -4.11 10.55 18.73
CA PRO A 7 -4.30 11.93 19.16
C PRO A 7 -5.43 12.61 18.35
N GLN A 8 -6.67 12.16 18.52
CA GLN A 8 -7.82 12.59 17.71
C GLN A 8 -8.05 14.10 17.71
N LYS A 9 -7.72 14.79 18.82
CA LYS A 9 -7.86 16.26 18.91
C LYS A 9 -6.88 16.98 18.00
N GLU A 10 -5.65 16.46 17.90
CA GLU A 10 -4.63 16.98 17.01
C GLU A 10 -5.01 16.77 15.54
N PHE A 11 -5.55 15.61 15.19
CA PHE A 11 -6.09 15.36 13.84
C PHE A 11 -7.22 16.34 13.51
N ALA A 12 -8.18 16.52 14.41
CA ALA A 12 -9.26 17.47 14.21
C ALA A 12 -8.73 18.90 14.03
N PHE A 13 -7.80 19.34 14.88
CA PHE A 13 -7.17 20.65 14.77
C PHE A 13 -6.44 20.84 13.42
N ILE A 14 -5.65 19.85 13.01
CA ILE A 14 -4.91 19.93 11.73
C ILE A 14 -5.88 20.02 10.55
N LEU A 15 -6.90 19.17 10.54
CA LEU A 15 -7.89 19.15 9.46
C LEU A 15 -8.68 20.46 9.39
N ASP A 16 -9.09 21.02 10.53
CA ASP A 16 -9.92 22.22 10.56
C ASP A 16 -9.11 23.49 10.36
N GLU A 17 -8.05 23.67 11.15
CA GLU A 17 -7.35 24.96 11.26
C GLU A 17 -6.15 25.08 10.30
N ILE A 18 -5.53 23.96 9.91
CA ILE A 18 -4.34 23.98 9.05
C ILE A 18 -4.69 23.64 7.60
N VAL A 19 -5.43 22.55 7.40
CA VAL A 19 -5.83 22.06 6.07
C VAL A 19 -7.02 22.85 5.54
N GLY A 20 -7.94 23.31 6.41
CA GLY A 20 -9.20 23.94 6.02
C GLY A 20 -10.12 22.94 5.31
N TYR A 21 -10.36 21.79 5.93
CA TYR A 21 -11.06 20.66 5.32
C TYR A 21 -12.44 21.01 4.76
N GLU A 22 -13.14 21.95 5.37
CA GLU A 22 -14.46 22.41 4.90
C GLU A 22 -14.41 22.99 3.46
N GLU A 23 -13.30 23.60 3.07
CA GLU A 23 -13.09 24.06 1.69
C GLU A 23 -12.70 22.90 0.75
N HIS A 24 -11.99 21.88 1.25
CA HIS A 24 -11.65 20.68 0.47
C HIS A 24 -12.91 19.91 0.05
N CYS A 25 -13.91 19.79 0.91
CA CYS A 25 -15.17 19.12 0.58
C CYS A 25 -15.94 19.80 -0.57
N LYS A 26 -15.64 21.06 -0.87
CA LYS A 26 -16.27 21.80 -1.98
C LYS A 26 -15.60 21.59 -3.33
N MET A 27 -14.47 20.88 -3.36
CA MET A 27 -13.77 20.55 -4.60
C MET A 27 -14.56 19.52 -5.40
N PRO A 28 -14.59 19.62 -6.74
CA PRO A 28 -15.25 18.64 -7.58
C PRO A 28 -14.74 17.20 -7.31
N GLY A 29 -15.67 16.27 -7.13
CA GLY A 29 -15.37 14.86 -6.84
C GLY A 29 -15.26 14.49 -5.36
N PHE A 30 -15.44 15.48 -4.45
CA PHE A 30 -15.44 15.26 -3.00
C PHE A 30 -16.74 15.71 -2.31
N GLU A 31 -17.80 15.88 -3.06
CA GLU A 31 -19.08 16.38 -2.56
C GLU A 31 -19.68 15.49 -1.47
N ASP A 32 -19.42 14.18 -1.54
CA ASP A 32 -19.89 13.19 -0.56
C ASP A 32 -18.98 13.07 0.66
N ALA A 33 -17.78 13.66 0.63
CA ALA A 33 -16.81 13.61 1.71
C ALA A 33 -17.01 14.78 2.70
N SER A 34 -18.25 14.98 3.15
CA SER A 34 -18.60 16.08 4.08
C SER A 34 -17.89 15.94 5.44
N ARG A 35 -17.86 17.02 6.21
CA ARG A 35 -17.27 16.99 7.56
C ARG A 35 -17.94 15.93 8.46
N ASP A 36 -19.24 15.77 8.37
CA ASP A 36 -19.98 14.76 9.16
C ASP A 36 -19.53 13.34 8.84
N VAL A 37 -19.22 13.05 7.57
CA VAL A 37 -18.67 11.76 7.14
C VAL A 37 -17.29 11.53 7.77
N ILE A 38 -16.43 12.54 7.79
CA ILE A 38 -15.10 12.43 8.37
C ILE A 38 -15.15 12.29 9.89
N ASP A 39 -16.05 13.02 10.55
CA ASP A 39 -16.28 12.90 11.99
C ASP A 39 -16.82 11.52 12.39
N ALA A 40 -17.42 10.78 11.47
CA ALA A 40 -17.80 9.39 11.69
C ALA A 40 -16.62 8.42 11.43
N ILE A 41 -15.84 8.63 10.35
CA ILE A 41 -14.79 7.71 9.91
C ILE A 41 -13.55 7.75 10.81
N LEU A 42 -13.05 8.94 11.18
CA LEU A 42 -11.79 9.04 11.91
C LEU A 42 -11.83 8.41 13.31
N PRO A 43 -12.90 8.53 14.11
CA PRO A 43 -13.00 7.81 15.38
C PRO A 43 -13.05 6.29 15.21
N GLU A 44 -13.71 5.77 14.17
CA GLU A 44 -13.73 4.32 13.87
C GLU A 44 -12.37 3.83 13.43
N ALA A 45 -11.66 4.58 12.59
CA ALA A 45 -10.27 4.31 12.25
C ALA A 45 -9.37 4.27 13.49
N ALA A 46 -9.48 5.29 14.35
CA ALA A 46 -8.73 5.36 15.60
C ALA A 46 -8.98 4.14 16.48
N LYS A 47 -10.25 3.77 16.67
CA LYS A 47 -10.64 2.59 17.46
C LYS A 47 -10.05 1.31 16.85
N PHE A 48 -10.17 1.12 15.54
CA PHE A 48 -9.64 -0.05 14.86
C PHE A 48 -8.13 -0.17 15.05
N PHE A 49 -7.38 0.91 14.80
CA PHE A 49 -5.93 0.89 14.92
C PHE A 49 -5.44 0.77 16.37
N GLU A 50 -6.15 1.33 17.34
CA GLU A 50 -5.85 1.16 18.77
C GLU A 50 -6.13 -0.26 19.28
N ASP A 51 -7.31 -0.80 18.95
CA ASP A 51 -7.81 -2.02 19.58
C ASP A 51 -7.41 -3.30 18.84
N VAL A 52 -7.24 -3.23 17.51
CA VAL A 52 -6.94 -4.39 16.65
C VAL A 52 -5.49 -4.40 16.20
N VAL A 53 -4.98 -3.28 15.66
CA VAL A 53 -3.65 -3.26 15.05
C VAL A 53 -2.54 -3.06 16.08
N ALA A 54 -2.64 -2.07 16.96
CA ALA A 54 -1.57 -1.75 17.91
C ALA A 54 -1.15 -2.92 18.82
N PRO A 55 -2.05 -3.80 19.30
CA PRO A 55 -1.65 -4.96 20.08
C PRO A 55 -0.71 -5.92 19.35
N THR A 56 -0.76 -5.95 18.02
CA THR A 56 0.06 -6.86 17.20
C THR A 56 1.51 -6.40 17.08
N ASN A 57 1.81 -5.12 17.28
CA ASN A 57 3.13 -4.54 17.00
C ASN A 57 4.27 -5.27 17.73
N TYR A 58 4.19 -5.36 19.05
CA TYR A 58 5.20 -6.05 19.85
C TYR A 58 5.20 -7.57 19.62
N LEU A 59 4.02 -8.16 19.46
CA LEU A 59 3.90 -9.61 19.27
C LEU A 59 4.51 -10.03 17.93
N ALA A 60 4.21 -9.30 16.85
CA ALA A 60 4.76 -9.58 15.53
C ALA A 60 6.28 -9.40 15.48
N ASP A 61 6.82 -8.34 16.11
CA ASP A 61 8.27 -8.13 16.22
C ASP A 61 8.95 -9.29 16.97
N SER A 62 8.34 -9.77 18.04
CA SER A 62 8.88 -10.88 18.84
C SER A 62 8.80 -12.25 18.13
N GLN A 63 7.78 -12.49 17.34
CA GLN A 63 7.59 -13.72 16.56
C GLN A 63 8.46 -13.74 15.31
N GLY A 64 8.55 -12.61 14.61
CA GLY A 64 9.29 -12.46 13.35
C GLY A 64 8.64 -13.21 12.18
N THR A 65 9.16 -12.93 10.99
CA THR A 65 8.81 -13.65 9.75
C THR A 65 9.80 -14.79 9.52
N GLN A 66 9.32 -15.93 9.06
CA GLN A 66 10.14 -17.14 8.84
C GLN A 66 10.05 -17.58 7.38
N LEU A 67 11.12 -18.19 6.87
CA LEU A 67 11.13 -18.91 5.60
C LEU A 67 11.20 -20.40 5.89
N ILE A 68 10.11 -21.12 5.63
CA ILE A 68 10.00 -22.56 5.91
C ILE A 68 9.74 -23.28 4.59
N ASP A 69 10.64 -24.16 4.19
CA ASP A 69 10.55 -24.95 2.95
C ASP A 69 10.29 -24.07 1.69
N GLY A 70 10.89 -22.88 1.66
CA GLY A 70 10.75 -21.94 0.55
C GLY A 70 9.47 -21.10 0.56
N VAL A 71 8.65 -21.19 1.61
CA VAL A 71 7.41 -20.41 1.79
C VAL A 71 7.62 -19.41 2.93
N VAL A 72 7.27 -18.16 2.69
CA VAL A 72 7.29 -17.12 3.71
C VAL A 72 6.08 -17.29 4.62
N GLN A 73 6.33 -17.32 5.93
CA GLN A 73 5.31 -17.30 6.97
C GLN A 73 5.46 -16.02 7.79
N THR A 74 4.44 -15.18 7.78
CA THR A 74 4.43 -13.95 8.57
C THR A 74 4.19 -14.24 10.05
N ALA A 75 4.32 -13.23 10.90
CA ALA A 75 4.05 -13.39 12.31
C ALA A 75 2.57 -13.74 12.55
N ALA A 76 2.29 -14.80 13.31
CA ALA A 76 0.93 -15.22 13.63
C ALA A 76 0.08 -14.12 14.32
N ALA A 77 0.72 -13.10 14.88
CA ALA A 77 0.04 -11.92 15.39
C ALA A 77 -0.76 -11.15 14.31
N PHE A 78 -0.47 -11.35 13.03
CA PHE A 78 -1.21 -10.74 11.92
C PHE A 78 -2.41 -11.57 11.46
N ASP A 79 -2.57 -12.79 11.97
CA ASP A 79 -3.68 -13.68 11.59
C ASP A 79 -5.03 -12.99 11.81
N GLY A 80 -5.81 -12.89 10.75
CA GLY A 80 -7.12 -12.24 10.75
C GLY A 80 -7.13 -10.71 10.91
N VAL A 81 -5.98 -10.07 11.21
CA VAL A 81 -5.90 -8.61 11.33
C VAL A 81 -5.99 -7.95 9.96
N TYR A 82 -5.26 -8.47 8.99
CA TYR A 82 -5.32 -7.94 7.62
C TYR A 82 -6.69 -8.16 6.99
N GLN A 83 -7.35 -9.29 7.25
CA GLN A 83 -8.73 -9.50 6.80
C GLN A 83 -9.69 -8.46 7.40
N GLN A 84 -9.55 -8.14 8.70
CA GLN A 84 -10.34 -7.08 9.30
C GLN A 84 -10.06 -5.69 8.70
N MET A 85 -8.82 -5.43 8.20
CA MET A 85 -8.53 -4.21 7.44
C MET A 85 -9.28 -4.18 6.11
N ILE A 86 -9.34 -5.31 5.40
CA ILE A 86 -10.11 -5.48 4.16
C ILE A 86 -11.60 -5.24 4.44
N ASP A 87 -12.17 -5.96 5.39
CA ASP A 87 -13.59 -5.90 5.74
C ASP A 87 -14.03 -4.49 6.17
N GLY A 88 -13.14 -3.75 6.82
CA GLY A 88 -13.38 -2.36 7.25
C GLY A 88 -13.05 -1.30 6.18
N GLY A 89 -12.50 -1.70 5.02
CA GLY A 89 -12.11 -0.77 3.95
C GLY A 89 -10.88 0.10 4.27
N TRP A 90 -10.05 -0.29 5.25
CA TRP A 90 -8.91 0.51 5.73
C TRP A 90 -7.66 0.45 4.83
N CYS A 91 -7.67 -0.38 3.78
CA CYS A 91 -6.50 -0.57 2.93
C CYS A 91 -6.20 0.65 2.04
N CYS A 92 -7.23 1.31 1.50
CA CYS A 92 -7.09 2.45 0.60
C CYS A 92 -8.34 3.34 0.59
N LEU A 93 -8.43 4.31 1.51
CA LEU A 93 -9.60 5.19 1.66
C LEU A 93 -9.79 6.14 0.47
N ASN A 94 -8.72 6.51 -0.22
CA ASN A 94 -8.75 7.38 -1.40
C ASN A 94 -8.86 6.62 -2.73
N GLY A 95 -9.04 5.29 -2.67
CA GLY A 95 -9.24 4.47 -3.87
C GLY A 95 -10.49 4.91 -4.64
N SER A 96 -10.43 4.80 -5.98
CA SER A 96 -11.57 5.16 -6.84
C SER A 96 -12.80 4.32 -6.52
N THR A 97 -13.96 4.97 -6.46
CA THR A 97 -15.26 4.30 -6.30
C THR A 97 -15.61 3.39 -7.46
N GLU A 98 -15.07 3.64 -8.65
CA GLU A 98 -15.20 2.79 -9.83
C GLU A 98 -14.62 1.37 -9.59
N TYR A 99 -13.59 1.30 -8.74
CA TYR A 99 -12.89 0.04 -8.40
C TYR A 99 -13.08 -0.34 -6.93
N GLY A 100 -14.23 -0.01 -6.34
CA GLY A 100 -14.59 -0.44 -4.98
C GLY A 100 -13.93 0.34 -3.85
N GLY A 101 -13.25 1.43 -4.13
CA GLY A 101 -12.68 2.33 -3.11
C GLY A 101 -13.70 3.28 -2.51
N ALA A 102 -13.33 3.95 -1.43
CA ALA A 102 -14.21 4.91 -0.75
C ALA A 102 -14.22 6.31 -1.41
N GLY A 103 -13.27 6.62 -2.30
CA GLY A 103 -13.19 7.91 -3.00
C GLY A 103 -12.92 9.11 -2.09
N LEU A 104 -12.43 8.90 -0.87
CA LEU A 104 -12.20 9.99 0.07
C LEU A 104 -11.00 10.86 -0.34
N PRO A 105 -10.97 12.14 0.08
CA PRO A 105 -9.82 13.01 -0.14
C PRO A 105 -8.53 12.40 0.40
N GLY A 106 -7.42 12.58 -0.32
CA GLY A 106 -6.12 12.04 0.06
C GLY A 106 -5.66 12.45 1.46
N VAL A 107 -6.08 13.62 1.96
CA VAL A 107 -5.75 14.07 3.32
C VAL A 107 -6.36 13.17 4.39
N ILE A 108 -7.51 12.57 4.14
CA ILE A 108 -8.15 11.62 5.07
C ILE A 108 -7.45 10.27 5.03
N ASP A 109 -7.08 9.82 3.84
CA ASP A 109 -6.26 8.62 3.69
C ASP A 109 -4.90 8.77 4.41
N VAL A 110 -4.24 9.93 4.28
CA VAL A 110 -3.00 10.23 5.01
C VAL A 110 -3.19 10.20 6.52
N ALA A 111 -4.27 10.77 7.04
CA ALA A 111 -4.58 10.73 8.48
C ALA A 111 -4.76 9.28 8.97
N SER A 112 -5.50 8.46 8.22
CA SER A 112 -5.67 7.03 8.52
C SER A 112 -4.33 6.27 8.48
N GLN A 113 -3.48 6.57 7.50
CA GLN A 113 -2.15 5.95 7.40
C GLN A 113 -1.23 6.33 8.55
N GLU A 114 -1.26 7.58 9.02
CA GLU A 114 -0.50 8.00 10.18
C GLU A 114 -0.91 7.20 11.43
N MET A 115 -2.21 7.00 11.62
CA MET A 115 -2.73 6.15 12.71
C MET A 115 -2.23 4.70 12.58
N LEU A 116 -2.30 4.12 11.38
CA LEU A 116 -1.84 2.77 11.10
C LEU A 116 -0.33 2.63 11.33
N GLN A 117 0.49 3.53 10.79
CA GLN A 117 1.94 3.50 10.94
C GLN A 117 2.38 3.66 12.39
N SER A 118 1.69 4.51 13.15
CA SER A 118 1.96 4.73 14.57
C SER A 118 1.53 3.54 15.43
N SER A 119 0.53 2.76 15.00
CA SER A 119 0.05 1.56 15.70
C SER A 119 0.93 0.34 15.40
N ASN A 120 1.29 0.10 14.15
CA ASN A 120 2.19 -0.99 13.71
C ASN A 120 2.89 -0.62 12.40
N SER A 121 4.12 -0.15 12.50
CA SER A 121 4.91 0.28 11.34
C SER A 121 5.18 -0.85 10.35
N ALA A 122 5.44 -2.08 10.82
CA ALA A 122 5.72 -3.21 9.94
C ALA A 122 4.50 -3.59 9.08
N LEU A 123 3.31 -3.69 9.69
CA LEU A 123 2.07 -4.00 8.96
C LEU A 123 1.67 -2.87 8.01
N SER A 124 1.90 -1.61 8.41
CA SER A 124 1.53 -0.44 7.59
C SER A 124 2.22 -0.39 6.22
N LEU A 125 3.39 -1.01 6.10
CA LEU A 125 4.14 -1.05 4.84
C LEU A 125 3.43 -1.85 3.75
N LEU A 126 2.59 -2.82 4.10
CA LEU A 126 1.84 -3.62 3.14
C LEU A 126 0.84 -2.77 2.33
N PRO A 127 -0.14 -2.10 2.94
CA PRO A 127 -1.03 -1.22 2.18
C PRO A 127 -0.31 0.01 1.60
N MET A 128 0.78 0.48 2.22
CA MET A 128 1.56 1.59 1.67
C MET A 128 2.14 1.27 0.30
N LEU A 129 2.73 0.08 0.12
CA LEU A 129 3.27 -0.34 -1.17
C LEU A 129 2.15 -0.59 -2.19
N SER A 130 1.04 -1.19 -1.76
CA SER A 130 -0.14 -1.39 -2.62
C SER A 130 -0.67 -0.08 -3.19
N ARG A 131 -0.68 1.01 -2.39
CA ARG A 131 -1.05 2.36 -2.89
C ARG A 131 -0.10 2.88 -3.97
N GLY A 132 1.20 2.58 -3.87
CA GLY A 132 2.15 2.90 -4.93
C GLY A 132 1.81 2.22 -6.26
N VAL A 133 1.42 0.94 -6.20
CA VAL A 133 0.95 0.18 -7.36
C VAL A 133 -0.36 0.75 -7.92
N ILE A 134 -1.34 1.04 -7.07
CA ILE A 134 -2.61 1.68 -7.46
C ILE A 134 -2.33 3.00 -8.19
N HIS A 135 -1.46 3.85 -7.64
CA HIS A 135 -1.12 5.14 -8.23
C HIS A 135 -0.47 4.99 -9.60
N ALA A 136 0.49 4.07 -9.75
CA ALA A 136 1.15 3.81 -11.02
C ALA A 136 0.16 3.28 -12.07
N LEU A 137 -0.70 2.33 -11.73
CA LEU A 137 -1.73 1.81 -12.62
C LEU A 137 -2.74 2.87 -13.03
N ASN A 138 -3.21 3.70 -12.09
CA ASN A 138 -4.15 4.79 -12.41
C ASN A 138 -3.59 5.78 -13.42
N LEU A 139 -2.29 6.12 -13.32
CA LEU A 139 -1.67 7.12 -14.19
C LEU A 139 -1.21 6.53 -15.53
N TYR A 140 -0.70 5.31 -15.55
CA TYR A 140 0.04 4.78 -16.68
C TYR A 140 -0.48 3.43 -17.19
N GLY A 141 -1.35 2.75 -16.45
CA GLY A 141 -1.92 1.48 -16.85
C GLY A 141 -2.88 1.63 -18.03
N SER A 142 -2.93 0.62 -18.91
CA SER A 142 -4.00 0.49 -19.89
C SER A 142 -5.35 0.23 -19.21
N ASP A 143 -6.45 0.45 -19.92
CA ASP A 143 -7.80 0.15 -19.39
C ASP A 143 -7.93 -1.33 -19.00
N GLU A 144 -7.33 -2.23 -19.78
CA GLU A 144 -7.28 -3.66 -19.47
C GLU A 144 -6.55 -3.94 -18.15
N GLN A 145 -5.38 -3.31 -17.94
CA GLN A 145 -4.61 -3.45 -16.70
C GLN A 145 -5.39 -2.88 -15.50
N LYS A 146 -6.00 -1.71 -15.66
CA LYS A 146 -6.81 -1.09 -14.60
C LYS A 146 -7.98 -2.01 -14.20
N ASN A 147 -8.73 -2.49 -15.16
CA ASN A 147 -9.89 -3.37 -14.95
C ASN A 147 -9.49 -4.73 -14.35
N THR A 148 -8.27 -5.21 -14.63
CA THR A 148 -7.78 -6.49 -14.12
C THR A 148 -7.30 -6.39 -12.67
N TYR A 149 -6.63 -5.30 -12.31
CA TYR A 149 -5.85 -5.25 -11.07
C TYR A 149 -6.41 -4.30 -10.00
N LEU A 150 -6.99 -3.15 -10.40
CA LEU A 150 -7.26 -2.07 -9.44
C LEU A 150 -8.27 -2.46 -8.36
N GLU A 151 -9.37 -3.10 -8.72
CA GLU A 151 -10.40 -3.49 -7.74
C GLU A 151 -9.81 -4.35 -6.62
N ASN A 152 -9.08 -5.40 -6.98
CA ASN A 152 -8.51 -6.32 -6.00
C ASN A 152 -7.42 -5.65 -5.14
N ILE A 153 -6.64 -4.72 -5.70
CA ILE A 153 -5.58 -4.05 -4.93
C ILE A 153 -6.18 -2.93 -4.03
N ILE A 154 -7.15 -2.17 -4.51
CA ILE A 154 -7.83 -1.11 -3.74
C ILE A 154 -8.56 -1.70 -2.54
N THR A 155 -9.27 -2.79 -2.74
CA THR A 155 -9.99 -3.49 -1.66
C THR A 155 -9.06 -4.24 -0.70
N GLY A 156 -7.80 -4.50 -1.11
CA GLY A 156 -6.81 -5.21 -0.31
C GLY A 156 -6.83 -6.73 -0.48
N VAL A 157 -7.73 -7.29 -1.29
CA VAL A 157 -7.77 -8.73 -1.59
C VAL A 157 -6.45 -9.19 -2.21
N TRP A 158 -5.86 -8.35 -3.07
CA TRP A 158 -4.48 -8.49 -3.53
C TRP A 158 -3.62 -7.37 -2.96
N SER A 159 -2.34 -7.65 -2.78
CA SER A 159 -1.35 -6.65 -2.40
C SER A 159 -0.47 -6.25 -3.59
N GLY A 160 0.29 -5.18 -3.42
CA GLY A 160 1.20 -4.71 -4.44
C GLY A 160 2.58 -4.39 -3.90
N THR A 161 3.62 -4.57 -4.72
CA THR A 161 5.00 -4.26 -4.37
C THR A 161 5.70 -3.51 -5.49
N MET A 162 6.77 -2.81 -5.12
CA MET A 162 7.69 -2.18 -6.06
C MET A 162 9.06 -2.88 -5.98
N ASN A 163 9.45 -3.58 -7.03
CA ASN A 163 10.67 -4.37 -7.08
C ASN A 163 11.79 -3.60 -7.80
N LEU A 164 12.54 -2.80 -7.03
CA LEU A 164 13.59 -1.90 -7.51
C LEU A 164 14.97 -2.51 -7.30
N THR A 165 15.33 -2.72 -6.03
CA THR A 165 16.68 -2.98 -5.55
C THR A 165 17.23 -4.32 -5.99
N GLU A 166 18.49 -4.32 -6.39
CA GLU A 166 19.30 -5.49 -6.71
C GLU A 166 20.59 -5.49 -5.89
N PRO A 167 21.33 -6.59 -5.76
CA PRO A 167 22.58 -6.63 -5.00
C PRO A 167 23.58 -5.53 -5.35
N GLN A 168 23.64 -5.12 -6.62
CA GLN A 168 24.52 -4.07 -7.14
C GLN A 168 23.82 -2.73 -7.40
N ALA A 169 22.50 -2.65 -7.25
CA ALA A 169 21.68 -1.48 -7.62
C ALA A 169 20.72 -1.13 -6.47
N GLY A 170 21.17 -0.30 -5.55
CA GLY A 170 20.37 0.27 -4.48
C GLY A 170 20.03 1.73 -4.78
N THR A 171 20.86 2.66 -4.33
CA THR A 171 20.71 4.09 -4.62
C THR A 171 20.89 4.40 -6.10
N ASP A 172 21.88 3.75 -6.74
CA ASP A 172 22.11 3.88 -8.18
C ASP A 172 21.31 2.83 -8.95
N LEU A 173 20.13 3.18 -9.41
CA LEU A 173 19.28 2.32 -10.24
C LEU A 173 19.80 2.17 -11.67
N SER A 174 20.76 3.00 -12.11
CA SER A 174 21.38 2.83 -13.44
C SER A 174 22.10 1.48 -13.58
N ALA A 175 22.45 0.86 -12.44
CA ALA A 175 23.10 -0.45 -12.38
C ALA A 175 22.12 -1.66 -12.37
N VAL A 176 20.80 -1.43 -12.51
CA VAL A 176 19.81 -2.52 -12.62
C VAL A 176 20.15 -3.46 -13.79
N GLN A 177 20.17 -4.75 -13.53
CA GLN A 177 20.50 -5.80 -14.50
C GLN A 177 19.35 -6.77 -14.80
N THR A 178 18.27 -6.76 -14.03
CA THR A 178 17.06 -7.54 -14.34
C THR A 178 16.61 -7.26 -15.76
N LYS A 179 16.34 -8.31 -16.54
CA LYS A 179 15.97 -8.23 -17.96
C LYS A 179 14.52 -8.61 -18.16
N ALA A 180 13.87 -7.93 -19.09
CA ALA A 180 12.56 -8.27 -19.62
C ALA A 180 12.73 -8.63 -21.10
N THR A 181 12.84 -9.92 -21.41
CA THR A 181 13.05 -10.44 -22.77
C THR A 181 11.69 -10.67 -23.41
N PRO A 182 11.39 -10.05 -24.59
CA PRO A 182 10.12 -10.28 -25.29
C PRO A 182 9.92 -11.75 -25.65
N ASP A 183 8.69 -12.26 -25.41
CA ASP A 183 8.25 -13.61 -25.79
C ASP A 183 6.77 -13.59 -26.19
N GLY A 184 6.51 -13.36 -27.47
CA GLY A 184 5.16 -13.21 -27.99
C GLY A 184 4.46 -11.95 -27.49
N ASP A 185 3.40 -12.11 -26.71
CA ASP A 185 2.56 -11.03 -26.14
C ASP A 185 2.94 -10.63 -24.71
N HIS A 186 4.00 -11.23 -24.16
CA HIS A 186 4.49 -10.97 -22.80
C HIS A 186 6.02 -10.88 -22.76
N PHE A 187 6.59 -10.74 -21.56
CA PHE A 187 8.03 -10.71 -21.31
C PHE A 187 8.43 -11.77 -20.31
N LEU A 188 9.56 -12.43 -20.58
CA LEU A 188 10.23 -13.28 -19.61
C LEU A 188 11.17 -12.43 -18.76
N ILE A 189 10.88 -12.36 -17.46
CA ILE A 189 11.69 -11.60 -16.49
C ILE A 189 12.77 -12.51 -15.92
N SER A 190 14.03 -12.03 -15.97
CA SER A 190 15.18 -12.75 -15.41
C SER A 190 16.08 -11.78 -14.64
N GLY A 191 16.38 -12.11 -13.40
CA GLY A 191 17.20 -11.29 -12.51
C GLY A 191 16.98 -11.65 -11.05
N GLN A 192 17.57 -10.83 -10.16
CA GLN A 192 17.40 -11.00 -8.71
C GLN A 192 17.10 -9.64 -8.07
N LYS A 193 15.95 -9.53 -7.46
CA LYS A 193 15.57 -8.41 -6.60
C LYS A 193 15.82 -8.77 -5.14
N ILE A 194 16.21 -7.79 -4.31
CA ILE A 194 16.46 -7.98 -2.88
C ILE A 194 15.76 -6.88 -2.08
N TYR A 195 15.50 -7.17 -0.80
CA TYR A 195 14.85 -6.24 0.14
C TYR A 195 13.48 -5.75 -0.32
N ILE A 196 12.71 -6.63 -0.96
CA ILE A 196 11.36 -6.29 -1.41
C ILE A 196 10.42 -6.40 -0.21
N THR A 197 10.00 -5.24 0.28
CA THR A 197 9.08 -5.14 1.41
C THR A 197 7.75 -5.80 1.05
N TRP A 198 7.31 -6.75 1.89
CA TRP A 198 6.10 -7.54 1.66
C TRP A 198 6.09 -8.22 0.28
N GLY A 199 7.28 -8.64 -0.19
CA GLY A 199 7.46 -9.27 -1.50
C GLY A 199 6.84 -10.67 -1.61
N ASP A 200 6.64 -11.34 -0.49
CA ASP A 200 5.96 -12.63 -0.38
C ASP A 200 5.32 -12.74 1.01
N HIS A 201 4.07 -13.19 1.07
CA HIS A 201 3.31 -13.37 2.31
C HIS A 201 1.97 -14.07 2.03
N GLU A 202 1.37 -14.65 3.06
CA GLU A 202 0.11 -15.37 3.00
C GLU A 202 -1.14 -14.52 3.36
N LEU A 203 -0.98 -13.25 3.69
CA LEU A 203 -2.09 -12.41 4.18
C LEU A 203 -3.06 -11.97 3.07
N ALA A 204 -2.60 -11.85 1.83
CA ALA A 204 -3.41 -11.54 0.65
C ALA A 204 -3.49 -12.74 -0.28
N GLU A 205 -4.53 -12.81 -1.10
CA GLU A 205 -4.72 -13.89 -2.09
C GLU A 205 -3.66 -13.87 -3.20
N ASN A 206 -3.11 -12.70 -3.52
CA ASN A 206 -2.10 -12.51 -4.55
C ASN A 206 -1.24 -11.29 -4.29
N VAL A 207 -0.03 -11.26 -4.86
CA VAL A 207 0.90 -10.13 -4.81
C VAL A 207 1.23 -9.66 -6.22
N ILE A 208 0.90 -8.41 -6.54
CA ILE A 208 1.20 -7.81 -7.85
C ILE A 208 2.51 -7.05 -7.75
N HIS A 209 3.51 -7.52 -8.50
CA HIS A 209 4.84 -6.94 -8.52
C HIS A 209 5.02 -5.94 -9.65
N LEU A 210 5.31 -4.68 -9.34
CA LEU A 210 5.87 -3.73 -10.31
C LEU A 210 7.39 -3.92 -10.35
N VAL A 211 7.91 -4.46 -11.44
CA VAL A 211 9.32 -4.88 -11.55
C VAL A 211 10.08 -3.97 -12.49
N LEU A 212 11.07 -3.25 -11.98
CA LEU A 212 12.01 -2.52 -12.84
C LEU A 212 12.95 -3.50 -13.56
N ALA A 213 12.93 -3.45 -14.89
CA ALA A 213 13.73 -4.31 -15.74
C ALA A 213 14.24 -3.58 -16.99
N ARG A 214 15.18 -4.19 -17.70
CA ARG A 214 15.71 -3.67 -18.97
C ARG A 214 15.25 -4.55 -20.13
N ILE A 215 14.69 -3.92 -21.15
CA ILE A 215 14.44 -4.57 -22.43
C ILE A 215 15.78 -4.65 -23.21
N PRO A 216 16.13 -5.79 -23.85
CA PRO A 216 17.33 -5.91 -24.66
C PRO A 216 17.42 -4.81 -25.73
N GLY A 217 18.57 -4.12 -25.78
CA GLY A 217 18.78 -3.00 -26.70
C GLY A 217 18.30 -1.63 -26.20
N ALA A 218 17.71 -1.56 -25.01
CA ALA A 218 17.38 -0.28 -24.39
C ALA A 218 18.65 0.55 -24.06
N PRO A 219 18.54 1.89 -23.98
CA PRO A 219 19.65 2.75 -23.59
C PRO A 219 20.30 2.36 -22.26
N GLU A 220 21.56 2.70 -22.06
CA GLU A 220 22.23 2.56 -20.79
C GLU A 220 21.68 3.55 -19.74
N GLY A 221 21.95 3.28 -18.48
CA GLY A 221 21.55 4.14 -17.36
C GLY A 221 20.04 4.09 -17.08
N ASN A 222 19.51 5.13 -16.45
CA ASN A 222 18.11 5.18 -16.02
C ASN A 222 17.12 5.24 -17.19
N ASN A 223 17.54 5.78 -18.33
CA ASN A 223 16.67 5.92 -19.51
C ASN A 223 16.32 4.57 -20.19
N GLY A 224 17.00 3.50 -19.82
CA GLY A 224 16.73 2.16 -20.36
C GLY A 224 15.99 1.24 -19.40
N ILE A 225 15.47 1.77 -18.30
CA ILE A 225 14.67 1.01 -17.34
C ILE A 225 13.19 1.12 -17.73
N SER A 226 12.50 0.00 -17.71
CA SER A 226 11.07 -0.12 -17.90
C SER A 226 10.41 -0.75 -16.66
N LEU A 227 9.11 -0.57 -16.54
CA LEU A 227 8.28 -1.16 -15.50
C LEU A 227 7.28 -2.12 -16.14
#